data_65e7d21f8108ec856c2a0525032d62b6
#
_entry.id   65e7d21f8108ec856c2a0525032d62b6
#
_cell.length_a   1.000
_cell.length_b   1.000
_cell.length_c   1.000
_cell.angle_alpha   90.00
_cell.angle_beta   90.00
_cell.angle_gamma   90.00
#
_symmetry.space_group_name_H-M   'P 1'
#
loop_
_entity.id
_entity.type
_entity.pdbx_description
1 polymer ?
#
loop_
_entity_poly.entity_id
_entity_poly.type
_entity_poly.pdbx_seq_one_letter_code
_entity_poly.pdbx_strand_id
1 'polypeptide(L)'
;MPTVNPEEVRNYLVQLQQRICAALEREDGGQQFRTDSWERTQGGGGRSCVMADGAVFEKAGINFSDVRGSSLPPSATASRPQLAGAPFRAMGHIGTGSLVFLSYRYE
;
A
#
# COMPACT_ATOMS: atom_id res chain seq x y z
N MET A 1 -12.87 -12.10 -22.80
CA MET A 1 -12.26 -11.88 -21.48
C MET A 1 -12.51 -10.46 -21.03
N PRO A 2 -13.09 -10.26 -19.87
CA PRO A 2 -13.22 -8.90 -19.36
C PRO A 2 -11.85 -8.31 -19.10
N THR A 3 -11.67 -7.07 -19.50
CA THR A 3 -10.44 -6.33 -19.25
C THR A 3 -10.49 -5.77 -17.84
N VAL A 4 -9.42 -5.98 -17.07
CA VAL A 4 -9.31 -5.39 -15.74
C VAL A 4 -9.10 -3.89 -15.89
N ASN A 5 -9.93 -3.10 -15.21
CA ASN A 5 -9.77 -1.65 -15.17
C ASN A 5 -8.86 -1.28 -14.00
N PRO A 6 -7.65 -0.74 -14.26
CA PRO A 6 -6.73 -0.40 -13.18
C PRO A 6 -7.28 0.63 -12.19
N GLU A 7 -8.12 1.55 -12.66
CA GLU A 7 -8.69 2.57 -11.76
C GLU A 7 -9.70 1.97 -10.78
N GLU A 8 -10.45 0.95 -11.20
CA GLU A 8 -11.34 0.23 -10.28
C GLU A 8 -10.55 -0.53 -9.23
N VAL A 9 -9.46 -1.16 -9.63
CA VAL A 9 -8.55 -1.85 -8.70
C VAL A 9 -7.97 -0.87 -7.70
N ARG A 10 -7.50 0.28 -8.17
CA ARG A 10 -6.96 1.33 -7.33
C ARG A 10 -7.99 1.81 -6.31
N ASN A 11 -9.20 2.09 -6.76
CA ASN A 11 -10.28 2.55 -5.88
C ASN A 11 -10.62 1.51 -4.81
N TYR A 12 -10.66 0.24 -5.20
CA TYR A 12 -10.89 -0.85 -4.26
C TYR A 12 -9.81 -0.90 -3.17
N LEU A 13 -8.54 -0.82 -3.57
CA LEU A 13 -7.41 -0.90 -2.65
C LEU A 13 -7.37 0.30 -1.71
N VAL A 14 -7.66 1.51 -2.20
CA VAL A 14 -7.73 2.71 -1.36
C VAL A 14 -8.87 2.60 -0.35
N GLN A 15 -10.03 2.13 -0.77
CA GLN A 15 -11.16 1.92 0.13
C GLN A 15 -10.87 0.85 1.16
N LEU A 16 -10.17 -0.22 0.76
CA LEU A 16 -9.76 -1.27 1.69
C LEU A 16 -8.81 -0.71 2.76
N GLN A 17 -7.85 0.12 2.38
CA GLN A 17 -6.98 0.80 3.34
C GLN A 17 -7.79 1.62 4.34
N GLN A 18 -8.75 2.40 3.86
CA GLN A 18 -9.61 3.21 4.72
C GLN A 18 -10.42 2.37 5.69
N ARG A 19 -10.96 1.24 5.22
CA ARG A 19 -11.73 0.33 6.09
C ARG A 19 -10.87 -0.33 7.14
N ILE A 20 -9.66 -0.74 6.79
CA ILE A 20 -8.72 -1.32 7.76
C ILE A 20 -8.35 -0.26 8.81
N CYS A 21 -8.02 0.95 8.39
CA CYS A 21 -7.70 2.04 9.32
C CYS A 21 -8.87 2.30 10.28
N ALA A 22 -10.08 2.39 9.78
CA ALA A 22 -11.26 2.64 10.61
C ALA A 22 -11.50 1.50 11.61
N ALA A 23 -11.31 0.25 11.18
CA ALA A 23 -11.48 -0.89 12.07
C ALA A 23 -10.44 -0.89 13.21
N LEU A 24 -9.19 -0.59 12.87
CA LEU A 24 -8.11 -0.54 13.87
C LEU A 24 -8.26 0.65 14.81
N GLU A 25 -8.75 1.79 14.32
CA GLU A 25 -9.05 2.95 15.18
C GLU A 25 -10.14 2.60 16.20
N ARG A 26 -11.15 1.86 15.78
CA ARG A 26 -12.21 1.42 16.71
C ARG A 26 -11.66 0.46 17.76
N GLU A 27 -10.83 -0.46 17.37
CA GLU A 27 -10.22 -1.41 18.30
C GLU A 27 -9.27 -0.72 19.28
N ASP A 28 -8.53 0.29 18.81
CA ASP A 28 -7.62 1.03 19.68
C ASP A 28 -8.38 1.91 20.68
N GLY A 29 -9.40 2.61 20.24
CA GLY A 29 -10.23 3.45 21.07
C GLY A 29 -9.57 4.74 21.54
N GLY A 30 -8.35 5.04 21.13
CA GLY A 30 -7.60 6.20 21.59
C GLY A 30 -6.96 7.04 20.51
N GLN A 31 -6.31 6.42 19.54
CA GLN A 31 -5.57 7.12 18.51
C GLN A 31 -6.21 7.00 17.14
N GLN A 32 -5.80 7.89 16.25
CA GLN A 32 -6.19 7.89 14.85
C GLN A 32 -4.96 7.72 13.98
N PHE A 33 -5.18 7.23 12.75
CA PHE A 33 -4.12 7.13 11.76
C PHE A 33 -3.80 8.51 11.19
N ARG A 34 -2.51 8.77 11.02
CA ARG A 34 -2.02 9.89 10.23
C ARG A 34 -1.77 9.39 8.81
N THR A 35 -2.27 10.12 7.82
CA THR A 35 -2.16 9.77 6.41
C THR A 35 -1.19 10.70 5.72
N ASP A 36 -0.21 10.14 5.04
CA ASP A 36 0.73 10.86 4.18
C ASP A 36 0.62 10.34 2.77
N SER A 37 0.48 11.23 1.81
CA SER A 37 0.48 10.89 0.38
C SER A 37 1.80 11.26 -0.24
N TRP A 38 2.27 10.46 -1.20
CA TRP A 38 3.54 10.68 -1.88
C TRP A 38 3.38 10.38 -3.37
N GLU A 39 4.26 10.99 -4.17
CA GLU A 39 4.28 10.82 -5.61
C GLU A 39 5.67 10.44 -6.08
N ARG A 40 5.72 9.70 -7.19
CA ARG A 40 6.97 9.31 -7.85
C ARG A 40 7.15 10.12 -9.12
N THR A 41 8.39 10.57 -9.37
CA THR A 41 8.73 11.29 -10.60
C THR A 41 8.52 10.43 -11.85
N GLN A 42 8.67 9.10 -11.72
CA GLN A 42 8.49 8.16 -12.82
C GLN A 42 7.04 7.72 -13.03
N GLY A 43 6.12 8.21 -12.21
CA GLY A 43 4.70 7.90 -12.31
C GLY A 43 4.17 7.09 -11.15
N GLY A 44 2.96 7.44 -10.74
CA GLY A 44 2.30 6.81 -9.62
C GLY A 44 2.63 7.46 -8.29
N GLY A 45 2.25 6.79 -7.22
CA GLY A 45 2.44 7.28 -5.86
C GLY A 45 1.80 6.34 -4.86
N GLY A 46 1.49 6.86 -3.69
CA GLY A 46 0.85 6.04 -2.67
C GLY A 46 0.37 6.83 -1.47
N ARG A 47 -0.13 6.09 -0.51
CA ARG A 47 -0.63 6.62 0.77
C ARG A 47 -0.12 5.74 1.89
N SER A 48 0.50 6.36 2.88
CA SER A 48 0.92 5.69 4.10
C SER A 48 0.04 6.12 5.25
N CYS A 49 -0.55 5.17 5.95
CA CYS A 49 -1.35 5.42 7.15
C CYS A 49 -0.62 4.83 8.34
N VAL A 50 -0.31 5.66 9.33
CA VAL A 50 0.47 5.25 10.50
C VAL A 50 -0.22 5.72 11.77
N MET A 51 -0.34 4.81 12.72
CA MET A 51 -0.76 5.09 14.08
C MET A 51 0.40 4.80 15.02
N ALA A 52 0.63 5.67 16.00
CA ALA A 52 1.63 5.44 17.05
C ALA A 52 1.04 5.83 18.40
N ASP A 53 1.56 5.20 19.44
CA ASP A 53 1.21 5.49 20.83
C ASP A 53 -0.29 5.38 21.11
N GLY A 54 -0.94 4.39 20.51
CA GLY A 54 -2.34 4.09 20.76
C GLY A 54 -2.56 3.43 22.13
N ALA A 55 -3.82 3.27 22.48
CA ALA A 55 -4.20 2.64 23.73
C ALA A 55 -3.94 1.13 23.70
N VAL A 56 -4.12 0.50 22.55
CA VAL A 56 -3.91 -0.94 22.34
C VAL A 56 -2.69 -1.16 21.46
N PHE A 57 -2.58 -0.42 20.37
CA PHE A 57 -1.49 -0.57 19.42
C PHE A 57 -0.37 0.43 19.72
N GLU A 58 0.81 -0.09 19.95
CA GLU A 58 2.00 0.76 20.06
C GLU A 58 2.30 1.41 18.72
N LYS A 59 2.23 0.62 17.65
CA LYS A 59 2.36 1.09 16.27
C LYS A 59 1.49 0.24 15.35
N ALA A 60 0.96 0.89 14.32
CA ALA A 60 0.26 0.21 13.23
C ALA A 60 0.54 0.96 11.94
N GLY A 61 0.69 0.24 10.84
CA GLY A 61 0.95 0.85 9.55
C GLY A 61 0.28 0.11 8.42
N ILE A 62 -0.29 0.85 7.49
CA ILE A 62 -0.91 0.32 6.28
C ILE A 62 -0.47 1.19 5.13
N ASN A 63 0.25 0.62 4.18
CA ASN A 63 0.77 1.34 3.03
C ASN A 63 0.07 0.89 1.76
N PHE A 64 -0.40 1.86 0.98
CA PHE A 64 -0.87 1.63 -0.38
C PHE A 64 0.14 2.17 -1.37
N SER A 65 0.41 1.41 -2.41
CA SER A 65 1.36 1.77 -3.45
C SER A 65 0.73 1.54 -4.83
N ASP A 66 0.86 2.52 -5.71
CA ASP A 66 0.47 2.44 -7.12
C ASP A 66 1.62 3.02 -7.93
N VAL A 67 2.49 2.15 -8.41
CA VAL A 67 3.72 2.56 -9.10
C VAL A 67 3.70 2.17 -10.56
N ARG A 68 4.22 3.05 -11.39
CA ARG A 68 4.32 2.86 -12.84
C ARG A 68 5.75 3.08 -13.28
N GLY A 69 6.11 2.41 -14.36
CA GLY A 69 7.40 2.60 -14.96
C GLY A 69 7.34 2.34 -16.46
N SER A 70 8.29 2.93 -17.18
CA SER A 70 8.39 2.75 -18.64
C SER A 70 9.00 1.42 -19.02
N SER A 71 9.70 0.76 -18.11
CA SER A 71 10.44 -0.46 -18.37
C SER A 71 10.54 -1.30 -17.12
N LEU A 72 10.19 -2.58 -17.22
CA LEU A 72 10.33 -3.53 -16.11
C LEU A 72 11.80 -3.68 -15.73
N PRO A 73 12.13 -3.72 -14.44
CA PRO A 73 13.49 -3.94 -14.00
C PRO A 73 13.97 -5.36 -14.35
N PRO A 74 15.30 -5.56 -14.55
CA PRO A 74 15.82 -6.90 -14.90
C PRO A 74 15.43 -7.99 -13.93
N SER A 75 15.31 -7.69 -12.64
CA SER A 75 14.89 -8.67 -11.63
C SER A 75 13.49 -9.20 -11.88
N ALA A 76 12.60 -8.37 -12.43
CA ALA A 76 11.23 -8.77 -12.72
C ALA A 76 11.10 -9.56 -14.02
N THR A 77 12.10 -9.48 -14.91
CA THR A 77 12.08 -10.15 -16.20
C THR A 77 13.04 -11.34 -16.31
N ALA A 78 13.70 -11.68 -15.22
CA ALA A 78 14.67 -12.77 -15.21
C ALA A 78 14.08 -14.11 -15.63
N SER A 79 12.84 -14.40 -15.20
CA SER A 79 12.12 -15.63 -15.59
C SER A 79 11.24 -15.46 -16.82
N ARG A 80 11.08 -14.23 -17.31
CA ARG A 80 10.25 -13.91 -18.47
C ARG A 80 10.96 -12.88 -19.36
N PRO A 81 12.00 -13.27 -20.09
CA PRO A 81 12.80 -12.33 -20.89
C PRO A 81 11.97 -11.56 -21.93
N GLN A 82 10.86 -12.13 -22.41
CA GLN A 82 10.00 -11.50 -23.39
C GLN A 82 9.33 -10.21 -22.87
N LEU A 83 9.32 -10.00 -21.58
CA LEU A 83 8.76 -8.78 -20.97
C LEU A 83 9.79 -7.68 -20.75
N ALA A 84 11.05 -7.94 -21.09
CA ALA A 84 12.12 -6.96 -20.93
C ALA A 84 11.79 -5.68 -21.69
N GLY A 85 11.93 -4.53 -21.03
CA GLY A 85 11.60 -3.23 -21.61
C GLY A 85 10.11 -2.87 -21.62
N ALA A 86 9.23 -3.74 -21.16
CA ALA A 86 7.81 -3.47 -21.17
C ALA A 86 7.43 -2.42 -20.09
N PRO A 87 6.49 -1.53 -20.40
CA PRO A 87 5.95 -0.66 -19.36
C PRO A 87 5.15 -1.46 -18.34
N PHE A 88 5.06 -0.95 -17.12
CA PHE A 88 4.36 -1.66 -16.06
C PHE A 88 3.60 -0.72 -15.13
N ARG A 89 2.63 -1.28 -14.44
CA ARG A 89 1.94 -0.68 -13.31
C ARG A 89 1.75 -1.75 -12.24
N ALA A 90 2.12 -1.45 -11.01
CA ALA A 90 1.96 -2.36 -9.87
C ALA A 90 1.23 -1.63 -8.75
N MET A 91 0.20 -2.27 -8.23
CA MET A 91 -0.60 -1.73 -7.15
C MET A 91 -0.75 -2.75 -6.03
N GLY A 92 -0.80 -2.28 -4.80
CA GLY A 92 -1.05 -3.14 -3.64
C GLY A 92 -0.86 -2.38 -2.35
N HIS A 93 -1.10 -3.07 -1.25
CA HIS A 93 -0.78 -2.58 0.09
C HIS A 93 0.64 -2.97 0.50
N ILE A 94 1.52 -3.15 -0.48
CA ILE A 94 2.89 -3.58 -0.26
C ILE A 94 3.78 -2.36 -0.39
N GLY A 95 4.29 -1.92 0.74
CA GLY A 95 5.46 -1.06 0.74
C GLY A 95 6.71 -1.92 0.73
N THR A 96 7.80 -1.41 1.22
CA THR A 96 9.03 -2.17 1.41
C THR A 96 8.85 -3.11 2.60
N GLY A 97 8.33 -4.29 2.38
CA GLY A 97 8.39 -5.38 3.33
C GLY A 97 7.09 -5.80 3.99
N SER A 98 6.23 -4.91 4.44
CA SER A 98 5.02 -5.32 5.13
C SER A 98 3.78 -4.62 4.61
N LEU A 99 2.77 -5.42 4.34
CA LEU A 99 1.47 -4.97 3.90
C LEU A 99 0.78 -4.15 4.98
N VAL A 100 0.70 -4.76 6.14
CA VAL A 100 0.15 -4.20 7.38
C VAL A 100 1.05 -4.66 8.49
N PHE A 101 1.41 -3.77 9.41
CA PHE A 101 2.13 -4.18 10.61
C PHE A 101 1.42 -3.65 11.85
N LEU A 102 1.46 -4.43 12.91
CA LEU A 102 0.87 -4.09 14.19
C LEU A 102 1.87 -4.42 15.30
N SER A 103 1.96 -3.55 16.28
CA SER A 103 2.71 -3.79 17.50
C SER A 103 1.80 -3.48 18.68
N TYR A 104 1.61 -4.46 19.54
CA TYR A 104 0.71 -4.35 20.68
C TYR A 104 1.45 -3.83 21.89
N ARG A 105 0.73 -3.13 22.77
CA ARG A 105 1.25 -2.79 24.08
C ARG A 105 1.17 -3.99 25.00
N TYR A 106 2.22 -4.18 25.74
CA TYR A 106 2.24 -5.12 26.86
C TYR A 106 2.17 -4.33 28.17
N GLU A 107 1.35 -4.80 29.05
CA GLU A 107 1.30 -4.27 30.42
C GLU A 107 2.00 -5.20 31.39
#